data_456c7ffc130134d54083556827e81201
#
_entry.id   456c7ffc130134d54083556827e81201
#
_cell.length_a   1.000
_cell.length_b   1.000
_cell.length_c   1.000
_cell.angle_alpha   90.00
_cell.angle_beta   90.00
_cell.angle_gamma   90.00
#
_symmetry.space_group_name_H-M   'P 1'
#
loop_
_entity.id
_entity.type
_entity.pdbx_description
1 polymer ?
#
loop_
_entity_poly.entity_id
_entity_poly.type
_entity_poly.pdbx_seq_one_letter_code
_entity_poly.pdbx_strand_id
1 'polypeptide(L)'
;LTQYNLQLSRHKAQHIKDTYLQTYKQVPQYWHQAINRATMKKYAASLGGRRIPLTDLNVYQQQQTAINFPIQATGGDMKALALAVSRNLFDNDFIYAWDLHDALFVYVKNDQKAKGRILAMQKILSHLPYGAAWGWHPSIDLPVDAKVGRTWGTLSAVQS
;
A
#
# COMPACT_ATOMS: atom_id res chain seq x y z
N LEU A 1 1.93 -25.68 11.11
CA LEU A 1 0.91 -25.49 10.07
C LEU A 1 1.51 -24.67 8.94
N THR A 2 1.98 -25.33 7.92
CA THR A 2 2.61 -24.71 6.76
C THR A 2 1.51 -24.30 5.79
N GLN A 3 1.25 -23.02 5.72
CA GLN A 3 0.26 -22.39 4.82
C GLN A 3 0.49 -22.75 3.33
N TYR A 4 1.66 -23.33 3.01
CA TYR A 4 2.07 -23.67 1.64
C TYR A 4 2.57 -25.10 1.48
N ASN A 5 2.37 -25.97 2.45
CA ASN A 5 2.83 -27.38 2.42
C ASN A 5 4.35 -27.55 2.12
N LEU A 6 5.16 -26.53 2.44
CA LEU A 6 6.60 -26.52 2.21
C LEU A 6 7.32 -27.13 3.44
N GLN A 7 7.96 -28.29 3.25
CA GLN A 7 8.88 -28.85 4.24
C GLN A 7 10.29 -28.32 3.97
N LEU A 8 10.68 -27.29 4.73
CA LEU A 8 12.03 -26.73 4.67
C LEU A 8 12.79 -27.08 5.95
N SER A 9 14.01 -27.64 5.80
CA SER A 9 14.91 -27.73 6.93
C SER A 9 15.32 -26.33 7.41
N ARG A 10 15.62 -26.19 8.71
CA ARG A 10 16.09 -24.91 9.27
C ARG A 10 17.30 -24.34 8.51
N HIS A 11 18.24 -25.21 8.13
CA HIS A 11 19.42 -24.81 7.35
C HIS A 11 19.03 -24.23 5.98
N LYS A 12 18.12 -24.89 5.26
CA LYS A 12 17.64 -24.39 3.95
C LYS A 12 16.87 -23.07 4.08
N ALA A 13 16.04 -22.94 5.11
CA ALA A 13 15.32 -21.69 5.39
C ALA A 13 16.28 -20.53 5.70
N GLN A 14 17.32 -20.80 6.51
CA GLN A 14 18.37 -19.82 6.83
C GLN A 14 19.14 -19.42 5.56
N HIS A 15 19.57 -20.38 4.76
CA HIS A 15 20.29 -20.11 3.50
C HIS A 15 19.46 -19.23 2.54
N ILE A 16 18.16 -19.48 2.39
CA ILE A 16 17.26 -18.65 1.57
C ILE A 16 17.21 -17.21 2.11
N LYS A 17 17.08 -17.06 3.44
CA LYS A 17 17.08 -15.75 4.09
C LYS A 17 18.37 -15.00 3.85
N ASP A 18 19.51 -15.65 4.03
CA ASP A 18 20.84 -15.05 3.89
C ASP A 18 21.09 -14.63 2.43
N THR A 19 20.72 -15.48 1.47
CA THR A 19 20.78 -15.16 0.04
C THR A 19 19.92 -13.96 -0.30
N TYR A 20 18.69 -13.91 0.20
CA TYR A 20 17.79 -12.76 0.02
C TYR A 20 18.41 -11.45 0.54
N LEU A 21 18.91 -11.46 1.77
CA LEU A 21 19.51 -10.28 2.40
C LEU A 21 20.83 -9.84 1.74
N GLN A 22 21.60 -10.78 1.18
CA GLN A 22 22.79 -10.47 0.39
C GLN A 22 22.44 -9.86 -0.97
N THR A 23 21.36 -10.34 -1.61
CA THR A 23 20.88 -9.83 -2.89
C THR A 23 20.30 -8.43 -2.74
N TYR A 24 19.47 -8.22 -1.72
CA TYR A 24 18.75 -6.95 -1.47
C TYR A 24 19.35 -6.19 -0.29
N LYS A 25 20.57 -5.70 -0.43
CA LYS A 25 21.35 -5.06 0.65
C LYS A 25 20.66 -3.85 1.28
N GLN A 26 19.77 -3.16 0.56
CA GLN A 26 19.01 -2.04 1.10
C GLN A 26 17.96 -2.49 2.13
N VAL A 27 17.48 -3.73 2.09
CA VAL A 27 16.48 -4.23 3.05
C VAL A 27 17.01 -4.21 4.49
N PRO A 28 18.15 -4.85 4.82
CA PRO A 28 18.69 -4.74 6.18
C PRO A 28 19.10 -3.32 6.57
N GLN A 29 19.56 -2.49 5.62
CA GLN A 29 19.84 -1.08 5.89
C GLN A 29 18.57 -0.32 6.30
N TYR A 30 17.47 -0.52 5.57
CA TYR A 30 16.17 0.04 5.95
C TYR A 30 15.74 -0.42 7.34
N TRP A 31 15.85 -1.71 7.66
CA TRP A 31 15.50 -2.24 8.98
C TRP A 31 16.25 -1.54 10.11
N HIS A 32 17.58 -1.41 9.98
CA HIS A 32 18.40 -0.70 10.96
C HIS A 32 17.98 0.76 11.12
N GLN A 33 17.76 1.46 10.02
CA GLN A 33 17.33 2.86 10.07
C GLN A 33 15.94 3.02 10.70
N ALA A 34 14.98 2.15 10.35
CA ALA A 34 13.62 2.17 10.89
C ALA A 34 13.61 1.91 12.40
N ILE A 35 14.34 0.89 12.85
CA ILE A 35 14.48 0.56 14.28
C ILE A 35 15.11 1.71 15.05
N ASN A 36 16.25 2.22 14.61
CA ASN A 36 16.95 3.33 15.26
C ASN A 36 16.05 4.57 15.37
N ARG A 37 15.41 4.96 14.27
CA ARG A 37 14.48 6.10 14.24
C ARG A 37 13.33 5.92 15.22
N ALA A 38 12.72 4.75 15.22
CA ALA A 38 11.57 4.45 16.08
C ALA A 38 11.96 4.37 17.55
N THR A 39 13.14 3.82 17.87
CA THR A 39 13.68 3.76 19.23
C THR A 39 13.95 5.17 19.79
N MET A 40 14.55 6.06 18.97
CA MET A 40 14.81 7.45 19.36
C MET A 40 13.52 8.24 19.57
N LYS A 41 12.55 8.06 18.68
CA LYS A 41 11.28 8.82 18.70
C LYS A 41 10.22 8.21 19.64
N LYS A 42 10.40 6.96 20.10
CA LYS A 42 9.42 6.18 20.86
C LYS A 42 8.12 5.86 20.11
N TYR A 43 8.10 6.07 18.80
CA TYR A 43 7.00 5.71 17.92
C TYR A 43 7.49 5.37 16.51
N ALA A 44 6.72 4.57 15.77
CA ALA A 44 6.85 4.44 14.33
C ALA A 44 5.82 5.35 13.62
N ALA A 45 6.16 5.84 12.41
CA ALA A 45 5.30 6.75 11.66
C ALA A 45 5.22 6.36 10.18
N SER A 46 4.05 6.60 9.57
CA SER A 46 3.85 6.55 8.12
C SER A 46 4.31 7.84 7.42
N LEU A 47 4.34 7.85 6.09
CA LEU A 47 4.56 9.06 5.31
C LEU A 47 3.45 10.10 5.51
N GLY A 48 2.20 9.67 5.64
CA GLY A 48 1.06 10.56 5.92
C GLY A 48 1.01 11.10 7.37
N GLY A 49 2.01 10.75 8.19
CA GLY A 49 2.15 11.30 9.56
C GLY A 49 1.41 10.52 10.64
N ARG A 50 0.74 9.40 10.34
CA ARG A 50 0.17 8.53 11.38
C ARG A 50 1.28 7.94 12.24
N ARG A 51 1.03 7.84 13.56
CA ARG A 51 2.00 7.38 14.54
C ARG A 51 1.43 6.23 15.36
N ILE A 52 2.29 5.27 15.70
CA ILE A 52 2.00 4.22 16.67
C ILE A 52 3.06 4.24 17.77
N PRO A 53 2.69 4.38 19.06
CA PRO A 53 3.64 4.35 20.17
C PRO A 53 4.25 2.94 20.30
N LEU A 54 5.49 2.89 20.82
CA LEU A 54 6.22 1.64 21.03
C LEU A 54 6.44 1.32 22.52
N THR A 55 6.03 2.21 23.42
CA THR A 55 6.36 2.15 24.85
C THR A 55 5.83 0.90 25.54
N ASP A 56 4.66 0.41 25.12
CA ASP A 56 3.98 -0.72 25.78
C ASP A 56 4.29 -2.08 25.11
N LEU A 57 5.22 -2.08 24.14
CA LEU A 57 5.61 -3.25 23.38
C LEU A 57 6.93 -3.83 23.91
N ASN A 58 7.08 -5.17 23.90
CA ASN A 58 8.37 -5.79 24.14
C ASN A 58 9.36 -5.50 22.99
N VAL A 59 10.66 -5.74 23.21
CA VAL A 59 11.73 -5.40 22.26
C VAL A 59 11.48 -6.01 20.85
N TYR A 60 11.04 -7.25 20.79
CA TYR A 60 10.75 -7.91 19.51
C TYR A 60 9.59 -7.23 18.78
N GLN A 61 8.49 -6.95 19.48
CA GLN A 61 7.34 -6.25 18.93
C GLN A 61 7.70 -4.82 18.48
N GLN A 62 8.52 -4.09 19.27
CA GLN A 62 9.01 -2.76 18.87
C GLN A 62 9.75 -2.81 17.54
N GLN A 63 10.67 -3.78 17.37
CA GLN A 63 11.42 -3.93 16.12
C GLN A 63 10.51 -4.28 14.95
N GLN A 64 9.59 -5.23 15.11
CA GLN A 64 8.63 -5.61 14.07
C GLN A 64 7.73 -4.43 13.68
N THR A 65 7.22 -3.69 14.66
CA THR A 65 6.39 -2.51 14.42
C THR A 65 7.19 -1.40 13.74
N ALA A 66 8.43 -1.16 14.17
CA ALA A 66 9.30 -0.15 13.57
C ALA A 66 9.57 -0.41 12.07
N ILE A 67 9.71 -1.67 11.68
CA ILE A 67 9.97 -2.09 10.29
C ILE A 67 8.68 -2.06 9.45
N ASN A 68 7.59 -2.64 9.97
CA ASN A 68 6.40 -2.91 9.16
C ASN A 68 5.42 -1.74 9.12
N PHE A 69 5.22 -1.05 10.24
CA PHE A 69 4.22 0.01 10.34
C PHE A 69 4.43 1.15 9.34
N PRO A 70 5.66 1.69 9.14
CA PRO A 70 5.85 2.76 8.16
C PRO A 70 5.39 2.38 6.75
N ILE A 71 5.60 1.13 6.33
CA ILE A 71 5.21 0.64 5.00
C ILE A 71 3.70 0.42 4.92
N GLN A 72 3.14 -0.37 5.85
CA GLN A 72 1.72 -0.73 5.83
C GLN A 72 0.81 0.49 6.04
N ALA A 73 1.17 1.36 6.99
CA ALA A 73 0.40 2.56 7.27
C ALA A 73 0.48 3.57 6.13
N THR A 74 1.63 3.68 5.44
CA THR A 74 1.76 4.50 4.24
C THR A 74 0.84 4.01 3.12
N GLY A 75 0.71 2.70 2.89
CA GLY A 75 -0.28 2.16 1.95
C GLY A 75 -1.71 2.59 2.27
N GLY A 76 -2.09 2.57 3.55
CA GLY A 76 -3.37 3.10 3.99
C GLY A 76 -3.53 4.62 3.82
N ASP A 77 -2.43 5.40 3.99
CA ASP A 77 -2.44 6.85 3.72
C ASP A 77 -2.60 7.13 2.22
N MET A 78 -1.92 6.35 1.37
CA MET A 78 -2.06 6.44 -0.09
C MET A 78 -3.51 6.19 -0.53
N LYS A 79 -4.16 5.17 0.04
CA LYS A 79 -5.58 4.91 -0.20
C LYS A 79 -6.48 6.07 0.25
N ALA A 80 -6.22 6.65 1.41
CA ALA A 80 -6.98 7.81 1.89
C ALA A 80 -6.80 9.03 0.97
N LEU A 81 -5.57 9.27 0.49
CA LEU A 81 -5.28 10.32 -0.48
C LEU A 81 -6.00 10.05 -1.82
N ALA A 82 -5.96 8.81 -2.30
CA ALA A 82 -6.67 8.40 -3.51
C ALA A 82 -8.17 8.66 -3.40
N LEU A 83 -8.78 8.32 -2.26
CA LEU A 83 -10.19 8.58 -2.01
C LEU A 83 -10.51 10.08 -1.99
N ALA A 84 -9.68 10.89 -1.33
CA ALA A 84 -9.87 12.34 -1.27
C ALA A 84 -9.77 12.98 -2.66
N VAL A 85 -8.74 12.63 -3.44
CA VAL A 85 -8.54 13.13 -4.80
C VAL A 85 -9.67 12.70 -5.73
N SER A 86 -10.06 11.44 -5.69
CA SER A 86 -11.12 10.93 -6.56
C SER A 86 -12.49 11.53 -6.22
N ARG A 87 -12.83 11.75 -4.95
CA ARG A 87 -14.07 12.41 -4.56
C ARG A 87 -14.11 13.86 -5.06
N ASN A 88 -13.03 14.60 -4.94
CA ASN A 88 -12.98 15.99 -5.40
C ASN A 88 -13.13 16.13 -6.92
N LEU A 89 -12.61 15.17 -7.71
CA LEU A 89 -12.59 15.26 -9.16
C LEU A 89 -13.75 14.55 -9.85
N PHE A 90 -14.34 13.55 -9.21
CA PHE A 90 -15.32 12.63 -9.82
C PHE A 90 -16.58 12.43 -8.96
N ASP A 91 -16.93 13.38 -8.09
CA ASP A 91 -18.05 13.23 -7.15
C ASP A 91 -19.39 12.91 -7.85
N ASN A 92 -19.62 13.45 -9.04
CA ASN A 92 -20.84 13.22 -9.84
C ASN A 92 -20.75 11.99 -10.78
N ASP A 93 -19.57 11.40 -10.95
CA ASP A 93 -19.34 10.30 -11.89
C ASP A 93 -19.36 8.93 -11.23
N PHE A 94 -19.05 8.88 -9.92
CA PHE A 94 -18.90 7.64 -9.18
C PHE A 94 -19.62 7.70 -7.83
N ILE A 95 -20.26 6.60 -7.46
CA ILE A 95 -20.78 6.38 -6.12
C ILE A 95 -19.82 5.46 -5.38
N TYR A 96 -19.20 5.95 -4.31
CA TYR A 96 -18.29 5.15 -3.49
C TYR A 96 -19.08 4.15 -2.66
N ALA A 97 -18.76 2.87 -2.82
CA ALA A 97 -19.43 1.77 -2.13
C ALA A 97 -18.67 1.41 -0.83
N TRP A 98 -17.44 0.93 -0.96
CA TRP A 98 -16.56 0.57 0.16
C TRP A 98 -15.10 0.50 -0.28
N ASP A 99 -14.21 0.21 0.65
CA ASP A 99 -12.81 -0.10 0.41
C ASP A 99 -12.43 -1.44 1.06
N LEU A 100 -11.47 -2.12 0.47
CA LEU A 100 -10.93 -3.37 1.00
C LEU A 100 -9.42 -3.40 0.73
N HIS A 101 -8.63 -3.54 1.79
CA HIS A 101 -7.16 -3.49 1.74
C HIS A 101 -6.65 -2.24 0.98
N ASP A 102 -6.14 -2.43 -0.23
CA ASP A 102 -5.59 -1.40 -1.13
C ASP A 102 -6.53 -1.04 -2.29
N ALA A 103 -7.73 -1.62 -2.35
CA ALA A 103 -8.70 -1.40 -3.40
C ALA A 103 -9.82 -0.44 -2.98
N LEU A 104 -10.29 0.38 -3.92
CA LEU A 104 -11.50 1.20 -3.83
C LEU A 104 -12.59 0.62 -4.71
N PHE A 105 -13.80 0.51 -4.18
CA PHE A 105 -14.98 0.01 -4.89
C PHE A 105 -15.96 1.15 -5.13
N VAL A 106 -16.31 1.34 -6.39
CA VAL A 106 -17.18 2.41 -6.83
C VAL A 106 -18.23 1.89 -7.80
N TYR A 107 -19.42 2.46 -7.78
CA TYR A 107 -20.38 2.29 -8.87
C TYR A 107 -20.19 3.41 -9.88
N VAL A 108 -20.25 3.06 -11.14
CA VAL A 108 -20.22 4.00 -12.26
C VAL A 108 -21.47 3.83 -13.10
N LYS A 109 -22.05 4.93 -13.59
CA LYS A 109 -23.20 4.88 -14.49
C LYS A 109 -22.80 4.13 -15.78
N ASN A 110 -23.55 3.09 -16.13
CA ASN A 110 -23.31 2.28 -17.32
C ASN A 110 -23.88 2.99 -18.56
N ASP A 111 -23.10 3.90 -19.12
CA ASP A 111 -23.42 4.63 -20.34
C ASP A 111 -22.20 4.66 -21.29
N GLN A 112 -22.33 5.28 -22.44
CA GLN A 112 -21.25 5.38 -23.44
C GLN A 112 -19.97 6.04 -22.93
N LYS A 113 -20.02 6.83 -21.86
CA LYS A 113 -18.86 7.53 -21.26
C LYS A 113 -18.22 6.73 -20.13
N ALA A 114 -18.82 5.61 -19.70
CA ALA A 114 -18.35 4.83 -18.55
C ALA A 114 -16.86 4.44 -18.65
N LYS A 115 -16.45 3.88 -19.78
CA LYS A 115 -15.05 3.49 -20.01
C LYS A 115 -14.11 4.69 -19.88
N GLY A 116 -14.43 5.81 -20.51
CA GLY A 116 -13.60 7.03 -20.44
C GLY A 116 -13.43 7.55 -19.00
N ARG A 117 -14.53 7.57 -18.22
CA ARG A 117 -14.47 7.95 -16.79
C ARG A 117 -13.58 7.03 -15.98
N ILE A 118 -13.70 5.71 -16.16
CA ILE A 118 -12.89 4.73 -15.44
C ILE A 118 -11.40 4.90 -15.77
N LEU A 119 -11.05 5.04 -17.05
CA LEU A 119 -9.67 5.25 -17.48
C LEU A 119 -9.10 6.60 -16.97
N ALA A 120 -9.90 7.65 -16.95
CA ALA A 120 -9.49 8.94 -16.39
C ALA A 120 -9.20 8.81 -14.89
N MET A 121 -10.08 8.14 -14.13
CA MET A 121 -9.87 7.88 -12.71
C MET A 121 -8.62 7.04 -12.47
N GLN A 122 -8.43 5.95 -13.21
CA GLN A 122 -7.23 5.10 -13.14
C GLN A 122 -5.96 5.91 -13.36
N LYS A 123 -5.93 6.74 -14.40
CA LYS A 123 -4.77 7.61 -14.71
C LYS A 123 -4.46 8.57 -13.58
N ILE A 124 -5.47 9.22 -13.01
CA ILE A 124 -5.27 10.17 -11.92
C ILE A 124 -4.81 9.47 -10.65
N LEU A 125 -5.39 8.33 -10.30
CA LEU A 125 -5.00 7.57 -9.11
C LEU A 125 -3.60 6.96 -9.23
N SER A 126 -3.12 6.68 -10.44
CA SER A 126 -1.73 6.26 -10.69
C SER A 126 -0.70 7.41 -10.54
N HIS A 127 -1.16 8.67 -10.44
CA HIS A 127 -0.32 9.86 -10.35
C HIS A 127 -0.78 10.78 -9.19
N LEU A 128 -0.96 10.20 -8.02
CA LEU A 128 -1.39 10.97 -6.84
C LEU A 128 -0.35 12.04 -6.46
N PRO A 129 -0.79 13.19 -5.91
CA PRO A 129 0.06 14.32 -5.61
C PRO A 129 0.87 14.12 -4.31
N TYR A 130 1.67 13.06 -4.22
CA TYR A 130 2.46 12.71 -3.05
C TYR A 130 3.43 13.81 -2.63
N GLY A 131 4.02 14.53 -3.60
CA GLY A 131 4.92 15.66 -3.34
C GLY A 131 4.20 16.79 -2.60
N ALA A 132 3.02 17.16 -3.05
CA ALA A 132 2.21 18.21 -2.41
C ALA A 132 1.64 17.77 -1.05
N ALA A 133 1.23 16.51 -0.95
CA ALA A 133 0.63 15.98 0.27
C ALA A 133 1.66 15.72 1.39
N TRP A 134 2.83 15.17 1.04
CA TRP A 134 3.79 14.65 2.04
C TRP A 134 5.25 15.01 1.76
N GLY A 135 5.55 15.81 0.73
CA GLY A 135 6.92 16.12 0.32
C GLY A 135 7.70 14.91 -0.21
N TRP A 136 6.98 13.85 -0.64
CA TRP A 136 7.59 12.61 -1.09
C TRP A 136 7.39 12.42 -2.60
N HIS A 137 8.47 12.08 -3.27
CA HIS A 137 8.48 11.78 -4.70
C HIS A 137 8.92 10.33 -4.88
N PRO A 138 8.01 9.41 -5.27
CA PRO A 138 8.38 8.01 -5.52
C PRO A 138 9.37 7.92 -6.69
N SER A 139 10.38 7.07 -6.53
CA SER A 139 11.37 6.77 -7.58
C SER A 139 10.91 5.71 -8.59
N ILE A 140 9.74 5.14 -8.37
CA ILE A 140 9.10 4.13 -9.23
C ILE A 140 7.65 4.54 -9.44
N ASP A 141 7.07 4.14 -10.57
CA ASP A 141 5.64 4.29 -10.81
C ASP A 141 4.83 3.42 -9.85
N LEU A 142 3.69 3.95 -9.43
CA LEU A 142 2.74 3.27 -8.56
C LEU A 142 1.41 3.12 -9.32
N PRO A 143 1.34 2.20 -10.31
CA PRO A 143 0.18 2.06 -11.16
C PRO A 143 -1.03 1.55 -10.38
N VAL A 144 -2.21 1.97 -10.81
CA VAL A 144 -3.50 1.48 -10.32
C VAL A 144 -4.17 0.67 -11.43
N ASP A 145 -4.60 -0.54 -11.11
CA ASP A 145 -5.39 -1.37 -12.00
C ASP A 145 -6.87 -1.09 -11.82
N ALA A 146 -7.62 -1.06 -12.94
CA ALA A 146 -9.06 -0.95 -12.92
C ALA A 146 -9.72 -2.23 -13.44
N LYS A 147 -10.73 -2.70 -12.70
CA LYS A 147 -11.59 -3.82 -13.11
C LYS A 147 -13.05 -3.39 -13.09
N VAL A 148 -13.83 -3.85 -14.03
CA VAL A 148 -15.25 -3.53 -14.14
C VAL A 148 -16.08 -4.80 -14.33
N GLY A 149 -17.29 -4.81 -13.78
CA GLY A 149 -18.24 -5.91 -13.90
C GLY A 149 -19.58 -5.54 -13.27
N ARG A 150 -20.61 -6.32 -13.54
CA ARG A 150 -21.92 -6.13 -12.91
C ARG A 150 -21.99 -6.63 -11.48
N THR A 151 -21.16 -7.59 -11.16
CA THR A 151 -21.03 -8.19 -9.82
C THR A 151 -19.56 -8.41 -9.51
N TRP A 152 -19.24 -8.64 -8.24
CA TRP A 152 -17.87 -8.96 -7.80
C TRP A 152 -17.25 -10.14 -8.56
N GLY A 153 -18.04 -11.20 -8.81
CA GLY A 153 -17.55 -12.40 -9.50
C GLY A 153 -17.36 -12.23 -11.01
N THR A 154 -17.78 -11.11 -11.59
CA THR A 154 -17.68 -10.82 -13.02
C THR A 154 -16.70 -9.70 -13.35
N LEU A 155 -15.87 -9.29 -12.37
CA LEU A 155 -14.88 -8.24 -12.58
C LEU A 155 -13.81 -8.68 -13.58
N SER A 156 -13.59 -7.87 -14.61
CA SER A 156 -12.55 -8.05 -15.63
C SER A 156 -11.75 -6.77 -15.81
N ALA A 157 -10.49 -6.90 -16.24
CA ALA A 157 -9.64 -5.75 -16.49
C ALA A 157 -10.25 -4.81 -17.56
N VAL A 158 -10.15 -3.52 -17.31
CA VAL A 158 -10.52 -2.50 -18.30
C VAL A 158 -9.42 -2.43 -19.34
N GLN A 159 -9.73 -2.81 -20.58
CA GLN A 159 -8.78 -2.68 -21.68
C GLN A 159 -8.66 -1.20 -22.08
N SER A 160 -7.43 -0.72 -22.16
CA SER A 160 -7.08 0.63 -22.65
C SER A 160 -7.49 0.85 -24.11
#